data_0aeec213d44ef07cc596781c3849b45d
#
_entry.id   0aeec213d44ef07cc596781c3849b45d
#
_cell.length_a   1.000
_cell.length_b   1.000
_cell.length_c   1.000
_cell.angle_alpha   90.00
_cell.angle_beta   90.00
_cell.angle_gamma   90.00
#
_symmetry.space_group_name_H-M   'P 1'
#
loop_
_entity.id
_entity.type
_entity.pdbx_description
1 polymer ?
#
loop_
_entity_poly.entity_id
_entity_poly.type
_entity_poly.pdbx_seq_one_letter_code
_entity_poly.pdbx_strand_id
1 'polypeptide(L)'
;MLSKFLYSIGLLKAQKIRRLFAIFISMLPSSALRIKAYEWVFGYSFGKSARVGLLAVIAVDQFVCGEKVLIGRSTSFLGPMHVIIGAKTLIGRWNEFECPTTTSLASKAEMHYARRLVIGKDCLVHEHHFFDLYGEINIGNGTWIAGRDTQFWTHGASVSNRNINIGESCYIGSACRFSPGSGLGNQVVLGLGSVVTKQVEGDNVVVAGVPAKLIRSRDAKLDSLVFERWD
;
A
#
# COMPACT_ATOMS: atom_id res chain seq x y z
N MET A 1 -11.89 -8.15 -23.03
CA MET A 1 -11.72 -9.37 -23.87
C MET A 1 -10.25 -9.76 -23.99
N LEU A 2 -9.33 -8.86 -24.29
CA LEU A 2 -7.88 -9.15 -24.42
C LEU A 2 -7.24 -9.70 -23.15
N SER A 3 -7.53 -9.11 -21.99
CA SER A 3 -6.98 -9.56 -20.72
C SER A 3 -7.29 -11.03 -20.44
N LYS A 4 -8.54 -11.45 -20.62
CA LYS A 4 -8.96 -12.87 -20.45
C LYS A 4 -8.21 -13.79 -21.40
N PHE A 5 -8.02 -13.38 -22.67
CA PHE A 5 -7.26 -14.13 -23.65
C PHE A 5 -5.78 -14.25 -23.25
N LEU A 6 -5.12 -13.15 -22.86
CA LEU A 6 -3.72 -13.15 -22.44
C LEU A 6 -3.49 -13.99 -21.17
N TYR A 7 -4.46 -13.99 -20.24
CA TYR A 7 -4.43 -14.89 -19.08
C TYR A 7 -4.64 -16.36 -19.47
N SER A 8 -5.55 -16.64 -20.42
CA SER A 8 -5.85 -18.02 -20.86
C SER A 8 -4.66 -18.69 -21.52
N ILE A 9 -3.87 -17.96 -22.29
CA ILE A 9 -2.62 -18.47 -22.90
C ILE A 9 -1.42 -18.42 -21.96
N GLY A 10 -1.62 -18.06 -20.69
CA GLY A 10 -0.57 -18.04 -19.65
C GLY A 10 0.43 -16.89 -19.74
N LEU A 11 0.34 -16.02 -20.75
CA LEU A 11 1.33 -14.97 -20.99
C LEU A 11 1.43 -13.99 -19.82
N LEU A 12 0.31 -13.57 -19.23
CA LEU A 12 0.29 -12.66 -18.08
C LEU A 12 0.43 -13.36 -16.73
N LYS A 13 0.48 -14.70 -16.68
CA LYS A 13 0.83 -15.44 -15.46
C LYS A 13 2.31 -15.31 -15.13
N ALA A 14 3.16 -15.15 -16.15
CA ALA A 14 4.58 -14.92 -15.96
C ALA A 14 4.84 -13.48 -15.48
N GLN A 15 5.24 -13.33 -14.22
CA GLN A 15 5.48 -12.03 -13.59
C GLN A 15 6.46 -11.13 -14.36
N LYS A 16 7.49 -11.73 -14.97
CA LYS A 16 8.47 -10.99 -15.79
C LYS A 16 7.81 -10.31 -17.00
N ILE A 17 6.91 -11.03 -17.68
CA ILE A 17 6.19 -10.54 -18.86
C ILE A 17 5.20 -9.45 -18.43
N ARG A 18 4.45 -9.69 -17.34
CA ARG A 18 3.53 -8.70 -16.77
C ARG A 18 4.25 -7.40 -16.43
N ARG A 19 5.43 -7.48 -15.78
CA ARG A 19 6.25 -6.32 -15.43
C ARG A 19 6.72 -5.57 -16.68
N LEU A 20 7.14 -6.27 -17.72
CA LEU A 20 7.55 -5.65 -18.98
C LEU A 20 6.41 -4.83 -19.61
N PHE A 21 5.22 -5.42 -19.76
CA PHE A 21 4.05 -4.68 -20.26
C PHE A 21 3.68 -3.49 -19.38
N ALA A 22 3.72 -3.63 -18.05
CA ALA A 22 3.42 -2.57 -17.13
C ALA A 22 4.42 -1.40 -17.25
N ILE A 23 5.71 -1.66 -17.49
CA ILE A 23 6.73 -0.64 -17.74
C ILE A 23 6.38 0.14 -19.01
N PHE A 24 6.06 -0.52 -20.12
CA PHE A 24 5.66 0.17 -21.36
C PHE A 24 4.40 1.03 -21.16
N ILE A 25 3.40 0.50 -20.47
CA ILE A 25 2.17 1.24 -20.14
C ILE A 25 2.49 2.47 -19.29
N SER A 26 3.38 2.36 -18.31
CA SER A 26 3.75 3.45 -17.42
C SER A 26 4.39 4.65 -18.12
N MET A 27 4.99 4.43 -19.31
CA MET A 27 5.63 5.45 -20.13
C MET A 27 4.65 6.21 -21.04
N LEU A 28 3.39 5.79 -21.17
CA LEU A 28 2.40 6.49 -21.99
C LEU A 28 2.20 7.94 -21.50
N PRO A 29 1.98 8.91 -22.41
CA PRO A 29 2.09 10.33 -22.10
C PRO A 29 1.00 10.87 -21.17
N SER A 30 -0.20 10.28 -21.14
CA SER A 30 -1.29 10.76 -20.32
C SER A 30 -1.81 9.72 -19.32
N SER A 31 -2.31 10.18 -18.17
CA SER A 31 -2.94 9.32 -17.16
C SER A 31 -4.12 8.51 -17.75
N ALA A 32 -4.93 9.15 -18.59
CA ALA A 32 -6.08 8.48 -19.22
C ALA A 32 -5.64 7.30 -20.11
N LEU A 33 -4.58 7.48 -20.88
CA LEU A 33 -4.02 6.41 -21.71
C LEU A 33 -3.44 5.27 -20.85
N ARG A 34 -2.72 5.59 -19.78
CA ARG A 34 -2.20 4.58 -18.85
C ARG A 34 -3.32 3.77 -18.23
N ILE A 35 -4.36 4.42 -17.72
CA ILE A 35 -5.51 3.76 -17.11
C ILE A 35 -6.19 2.82 -18.11
N LYS A 36 -6.55 3.33 -19.30
CA LYS A 36 -7.19 2.50 -20.34
C LYS A 36 -6.33 1.31 -20.74
N ALA A 37 -5.01 1.49 -20.86
CA ALA A 37 -4.11 0.39 -21.17
C ALA A 37 -4.03 -0.65 -20.04
N TYR A 38 -3.96 -0.22 -18.78
CA TYR A 38 -4.00 -1.11 -17.62
C TYR A 38 -5.33 -1.90 -17.55
N GLU A 39 -6.47 -1.24 -17.78
CA GLU A 39 -7.79 -1.91 -17.82
C GLU A 39 -7.86 -2.92 -18.97
N TRP A 40 -7.40 -2.53 -20.14
CA TRP A 40 -7.49 -3.39 -21.34
C TRP A 40 -6.53 -4.59 -21.28
N VAL A 41 -5.27 -4.37 -20.86
CA VAL A 41 -4.24 -5.43 -20.85
C VAL A 41 -4.40 -6.33 -19.63
N PHE A 42 -4.57 -5.77 -18.44
CA PHE A 42 -4.57 -6.55 -17.20
C PHE A 42 -5.95 -6.77 -16.58
N GLY A 43 -6.98 -6.04 -17.03
CA GLY A 43 -8.32 -6.12 -16.44
C GLY A 43 -8.41 -5.42 -15.08
N TYR A 44 -7.53 -4.47 -14.80
CA TYR A 44 -7.59 -3.68 -13.58
C TYR A 44 -8.81 -2.78 -13.56
N SER A 45 -9.23 -2.32 -12.38
CA SER A 45 -10.38 -1.45 -12.23
C SER A 45 -10.00 -0.11 -11.60
N PHE A 46 -10.32 0.97 -12.30
CA PHE A 46 -10.06 2.32 -11.81
C PHE A 46 -11.37 3.09 -11.69
N GLY A 47 -11.60 3.69 -10.54
CA GLY A 47 -12.77 4.53 -10.29
C GLY A 47 -12.75 5.84 -11.10
N LYS A 48 -13.90 6.48 -11.18
CA LYS A 48 -14.06 7.76 -11.90
C LYS A 48 -13.05 8.79 -11.40
N SER A 49 -12.44 9.53 -12.33
CA SER A 49 -11.46 10.57 -12.04
C SER A 49 -10.18 10.07 -11.32
N ALA A 50 -9.90 8.78 -11.35
CA ALA A 50 -8.60 8.27 -10.91
C ALA A 50 -7.47 8.79 -11.80
N ARG A 51 -6.28 8.94 -11.24
CA ARG A 51 -5.08 9.39 -11.96
C ARG A 51 -3.89 8.48 -11.64
N VAL A 52 -3.17 8.10 -12.67
CA VAL A 52 -1.93 7.32 -12.54
C VAL A 52 -0.78 8.15 -13.11
N GLY A 53 0.25 8.38 -12.31
CA GLY A 53 1.42 9.19 -12.66
C GLY A 53 2.31 8.56 -13.72
N LEU A 54 3.16 9.37 -14.34
CA LEU A 54 4.19 8.89 -15.29
C LEU A 54 5.15 7.95 -14.56
N LEU A 55 5.55 6.86 -15.23
CA LEU A 55 6.41 5.80 -14.69
C LEU A 55 5.84 5.10 -13.42
N ALA A 56 4.55 5.26 -13.14
CA ALA A 56 3.90 4.44 -12.11
C ALA A 56 3.64 3.04 -12.67
N VAL A 57 4.36 2.04 -12.15
CA VAL A 57 4.33 0.66 -12.66
C VAL A 57 3.39 -0.19 -11.81
N ILE A 58 2.32 -0.73 -12.42
CA ILE A 58 1.36 -1.60 -11.74
C ILE A 58 1.41 -2.99 -12.40
N ALA A 59 2.08 -3.94 -11.76
CA ALA A 59 2.30 -5.30 -12.27
C ALA A 59 1.94 -6.34 -11.19
N VAL A 60 0.65 -6.42 -10.85
CA VAL A 60 0.09 -7.23 -9.77
C VAL A 60 -0.97 -8.20 -10.28
N ASP A 61 -1.41 -9.16 -9.44
CA ASP A 61 -2.46 -10.11 -9.83
C ASP A 61 -3.82 -9.45 -9.97
N GLN A 62 -4.15 -8.52 -9.06
CA GLN A 62 -5.39 -7.76 -9.07
C GLN A 62 -5.15 -6.34 -8.57
N PHE A 63 -5.72 -5.37 -9.26
CA PHE A 63 -5.70 -3.97 -8.84
C PHE A 63 -7.08 -3.34 -8.99
N VAL A 64 -7.57 -2.80 -7.90
CA VAL A 64 -8.85 -2.09 -7.84
C VAL A 64 -8.65 -0.80 -7.06
N CYS A 65 -9.05 0.33 -7.61
CA CYS A 65 -9.11 1.57 -6.85
C CYS A 65 -10.43 2.30 -7.04
N GLY A 66 -10.83 3.03 -5.99
CA GLY A 66 -12.02 3.86 -5.96
C GLY A 66 -11.91 5.13 -6.80
N GLU A 67 -12.94 5.95 -6.75
CA GLU A 67 -12.97 7.24 -7.45
C GLU A 67 -11.95 8.24 -6.87
N LYS A 68 -11.45 9.14 -7.74
CA LYS A 68 -10.55 10.24 -7.36
C LYS A 68 -9.26 9.76 -6.66
N VAL A 69 -8.85 8.51 -6.87
CA VAL A 69 -7.55 8.03 -6.39
C VAL A 69 -6.43 8.63 -7.25
N LEU A 70 -5.38 9.11 -6.58
CA LEU A 70 -4.18 9.58 -7.25
C LEU A 70 -3.02 8.67 -6.91
N ILE A 71 -2.34 8.13 -7.95
CA ILE A 71 -1.08 7.40 -7.83
C ILE A 71 0.02 8.27 -8.42
N GLY A 72 0.98 8.63 -7.60
CA GLY A 72 2.10 9.50 -7.96
C GLY A 72 3.09 8.85 -8.93
N ARG A 73 3.90 9.69 -9.54
CA ARG A 73 4.93 9.25 -10.49
C ARG A 73 5.94 8.30 -9.85
N SER A 74 6.45 7.37 -10.65
CA SER A 74 7.51 6.43 -10.23
C SER A 74 7.16 5.57 -9.00
N THR A 75 5.88 5.47 -8.65
CA THR A 75 5.40 4.53 -7.63
C THR A 75 5.22 3.16 -8.27
N SER A 76 5.63 2.10 -7.57
CA SER A 76 5.58 0.74 -8.08
C SER A 76 4.73 -0.20 -7.21
N PHE A 77 3.90 -1.00 -7.88
CA PHE A 77 3.18 -2.13 -7.29
C PHE A 77 3.63 -3.38 -8.05
N LEU A 78 4.44 -4.22 -7.41
CA LEU A 78 5.12 -5.33 -8.09
C LEU A 78 4.92 -6.66 -7.39
N GLY A 79 4.54 -7.68 -8.15
CA GLY A 79 4.49 -9.05 -7.68
C GLY A 79 3.09 -9.65 -7.57
N PRO A 80 2.98 -10.92 -7.13
CA PRO A 80 1.73 -11.67 -7.12
C PRO A 80 0.85 -11.27 -5.92
N MET A 81 0.33 -10.05 -5.92
CA MET A 81 -0.50 -9.53 -4.84
C MET A 81 -1.81 -8.93 -5.32
N HIS A 82 -2.74 -8.77 -4.40
CA HIS A 82 -4.03 -8.11 -4.61
C HIS A 82 -4.01 -6.73 -3.94
N VAL A 83 -4.34 -5.69 -4.70
CA VAL A 83 -4.32 -4.30 -4.24
C VAL A 83 -5.72 -3.71 -4.33
N ILE A 84 -6.19 -3.16 -3.21
CA ILE A 84 -7.47 -2.45 -3.09
C ILE A 84 -7.20 -1.09 -2.47
N ILE A 85 -7.58 -0.01 -3.16
CA ILE A 85 -7.40 1.37 -2.68
C ILE A 85 -8.76 2.05 -2.65
N GLY A 86 -9.15 2.56 -1.50
CA GLY A 86 -10.39 3.29 -1.28
C GLY A 86 -10.44 4.63 -2.01
N ALA A 87 -11.65 5.14 -2.21
CA ALA A 87 -11.89 6.40 -2.91
C ALA A 87 -11.14 7.58 -2.28
N LYS A 88 -10.76 8.57 -3.11
CA LYS A 88 -10.13 9.82 -2.69
C LYS A 88 -8.80 9.66 -1.94
N THR A 89 -8.15 8.52 -2.08
CA THR A 89 -6.83 8.25 -1.49
C THR A 89 -5.72 8.74 -2.41
N LEU A 90 -4.72 9.37 -1.82
CA LEU A 90 -3.54 9.86 -2.51
C LEU A 90 -2.35 8.97 -2.15
N ILE A 91 -1.78 8.32 -3.16
CA ILE A 91 -0.48 7.67 -3.08
C ILE A 91 0.53 8.58 -3.76
N GLY A 92 1.50 9.09 -3.03
CA GLY A 92 2.53 9.99 -3.54
C GLY A 92 3.52 9.29 -4.47
N ARG A 93 4.63 9.94 -4.71
CA ARG A 93 5.66 9.47 -5.66
C ARG A 93 6.68 8.55 -4.99
N TRP A 94 7.29 7.66 -5.81
CA TRP A 94 8.40 6.77 -5.40
C TRP A 94 8.07 5.85 -4.23
N ASN A 95 6.79 5.51 -4.03
CA ASN A 95 6.44 4.46 -3.08
C ASN A 95 6.64 3.08 -3.73
N GLU A 96 7.10 2.13 -2.95
CA GLU A 96 7.38 0.76 -3.39
C GLU A 96 6.49 -0.22 -2.63
N PHE A 97 5.64 -0.93 -3.37
CA PHE A 97 4.81 -2.01 -2.86
C PHE A 97 5.27 -3.30 -3.55
N GLU A 98 5.89 -4.19 -2.79
CA GLU A 98 6.51 -5.38 -3.35
C GLU A 98 6.00 -6.68 -2.72
N CYS A 99 5.71 -7.66 -3.56
CA CYS A 99 5.48 -9.03 -3.15
C CYS A 99 6.41 -9.94 -3.98
N PRO A 100 7.34 -10.65 -3.34
CA PRO A 100 8.26 -11.52 -4.05
C PRO A 100 7.53 -12.64 -4.80
N THR A 101 7.97 -12.92 -6.02
CA THR A 101 7.38 -13.94 -6.89
C THR A 101 7.43 -15.34 -6.28
N THR A 102 8.39 -15.59 -5.39
CA THR A 102 8.53 -16.85 -4.67
C THR A 102 7.35 -17.17 -3.76
N THR A 103 6.57 -16.17 -3.35
CA THR A 103 5.36 -16.35 -2.50
C THR A 103 4.23 -17.12 -3.21
N SER A 104 4.24 -17.14 -4.54
CA SER A 104 3.24 -17.84 -5.36
C SER A 104 3.69 -19.23 -5.83
N LEU A 105 4.86 -19.69 -5.42
CA LEU A 105 5.34 -21.04 -5.77
C LEU A 105 4.52 -22.11 -5.04
N ALA A 106 4.24 -23.22 -5.73
CA ALA A 106 3.51 -24.37 -5.17
C ALA A 106 4.20 -24.90 -3.92
N SER A 107 5.54 -24.91 -3.87
CA SER A 107 6.35 -25.30 -2.71
C SER A 107 6.18 -24.38 -1.49
N LYS A 108 5.52 -23.26 -1.63
CA LYS A 108 5.23 -22.28 -0.56
C LYS A 108 3.74 -22.20 -0.21
N ALA A 109 2.90 -23.06 -0.76
CA ALA A 109 1.45 -23.04 -0.54
C ALA A 109 1.09 -23.14 0.95
N GLU A 110 1.81 -23.97 1.70
CA GLU A 110 1.60 -24.17 3.16
C GLU A 110 1.86 -22.90 4.00
N MET A 111 2.59 -21.93 3.46
CA MET A 111 2.89 -20.68 4.17
C MET A 111 1.71 -19.73 4.22
N HIS A 112 0.65 -19.98 3.44
CA HIS A 112 -0.59 -19.19 3.41
C HIS A 112 -0.36 -17.67 3.33
N TYR A 113 0.58 -17.23 2.47
CA TYR A 113 0.86 -15.81 2.27
C TYR A 113 -0.38 -15.08 1.76
N ALA A 114 -0.86 -14.08 2.52
CA ALA A 114 -2.06 -13.32 2.16
C ALA A 114 -1.84 -12.44 0.91
N ARG A 115 -0.64 -11.88 0.76
CA ARG A 115 -0.22 -11.08 -0.41
C ARG A 115 -1.24 -10.02 -0.78
N ARG A 116 -1.66 -9.24 0.20
CA ARG A 116 -2.78 -8.32 0.06
C ARG A 116 -2.47 -6.95 0.63
N LEU A 117 -2.83 -5.90 -0.11
CA LEU A 117 -2.81 -4.52 0.34
C LEU A 117 -4.22 -3.95 0.30
N VAL A 118 -4.68 -3.44 1.41
CA VAL A 118 -5.93 -2.71 1.52
C VAL A 118 -5.64 -1.35 2.11
N ILE A 119 -5.95 -0.30 1.36
CA ILE A 119 -5.88 1.09 1.83
C ILE A 119 -7.29 1.66 1.79
N GLY A 120 -7.75 2.21 2.88
CA GLY A 120 -9.07 2.81 3.03
C GLY A 120 -9.27 4.03 2.16
N LYS A 121 -10.43 4.66 2.29
CA LYS A 121 -10.76 5.93 1.64
C LYS A 121 -10.13 7.12 2.38
N ASP A 122 -9.96 8.22 1.66
CA ASP A 122 -9.48 9.49 2.23
C ASP A 122 -8.09 9.40 2.91
N CYS A 123 -7.26 8.44 2.47
CA CYS A 123 -5.91 8.23 2.99
C CYS A 123 -4.86 9.05 2.24
N LEU A 124 -3.73 9.30 2.91
CA LEU A 124 -2.51 9.82 2.28
C LEU A 124 -1.34 8.87 2.57
N VAL A 125 -0.70 8.40 1.52
CA VAL A 125 0.63 7.77 1.57
C VAL A 125 1.59 8.73 0.88
N HIS A 126 2.45 9.44 1.63
CA HIS A 126 3.27 10.50 1.05
C HIS A 126 4.31 9.94 0.07
N GLU A 127 5.58 9.96 0.32
CA GLU A 127 6.57 9.54 -0.68
C GLU A 127 7.71 8.68 -0.10
N HIS A 128 8.35 7.86 -0.96
CA HIS A 128 9.48 7.00 -0.58
C HIS A 128 9.18 6.04 0.58
N HIS A 129 7.98 5.49 0.65
CA HIS A 129 7.66 4.44 1.61
C HIS A 129 7.80 3.07 0.98
N PHE A 130 8.15 2.06 1.79
CA PHE A 130 8.32 0.68 1.38
C PHE A 130 7.32 -0.24 2.07
N PHE A 131 6.68 -1.10 1.27
CA PHE A 131 5.68 -2.06 1.74
C PHE A 131 6.04 -3.46 1.22
N ASP A 132 6.41 -4.34 2.15
CA ASP A 132 6.69 -5.74 1.88
C ASP A 132 5.44 -6.59 2.12
N LEU A 133 4.95 -7.29 1.10
CA LEU A 133 3.62 -7.87 1.05
C LEU A 133 3.63 -9.41 0.97
N TYR A 134 4.28 -10.08 1.91
CA TYR A 134 4.04 -11.51 2.16
C TYR A 134 2.71 -11.74 2.90
N GLY A 135 2.41 -10.90 3.88
CA GLY A 135 1.15 -10.86 4.62
C GLY A 135 0.12 -9.93 4.01
N GLU A 136 -0.86 -9.56 4.80
CA GLU A 136 -1.79 -8.47 4.52
C GLU A 136 -1.34 -7.21 5.24
N ILE A 137 -1.40 -6.07 4.53
CA ILE A 137 -1.30 -4.74 5.13
C ILE A 137 -2.64 -4.07 4.92
N ASN A 138 -3.28 -3.73 6.04
CA ASN A 138 -4.57 -3.05 6.06
C ASN A 138 -4.43 -1.69 6.72
N ILE A 139 -4.82 -0.62 6.00
CA ILE A 139 -4.75 0.77 6.45
C ILE A 139 -6.17 1.34 6.46
N GLY A 140 -6.64 1.73 7.62
CA GLY A 140 -7.99 2.28 7.84
C GLY A 140 -8.20 3.64 7.18
N ASN A 141 -9.47 4.02 7.06
CA ASN A 141 -9.88 5.26 6.41
C ASN A 141 -9.26 6.50 7.06
N GLY A 142 -8.95 7.52 6.27
CA GLY A 142 -8.45 8.80 6.78
C GLY A 142 -7.06 8.74 7.38
N THR A 143 -6.33 7.64 7.25
CA THR A 143 -4.98 7.48 7.81
C THR A 143 -3.93 8.09 6.90
N TRP A 144 -2.98 8.78 7.51
CA TRP A 144 -1.87 9.43 6.83
C TRP A 144 -0.53 8.82 7.19
N ILE A 145 0.20 8.37 6.17
CA ILE A 145 1.61 8.00 6.26
C ILE A 145 2.40 9.18 5.72
N ALA A 146 2.91 9.99 6.65
CA ALA A 146 3.49 11.28 6.37
C ALA A 146 4.99 11.19 6.06
N GLY A 147 5.49 12.20 5.37
CA GLY A 147 6.91 12.37 5.06
C GLY A 147 7.45 11.28 4.15
N ARG A 148 8.48 10.56 4.60
CA ARG A 148 9.18 9.55 3.81
C ARG A 148 9.79 8.44 4.65
N ASP A 149 10.26 7.38 3.98
CA ASP A 149 11.12 6.31 4.52
C ASP A 149 10.47 5.44 5.59
N THR A 150 9.12 5.45 5.70
CA THR A 150 8.40 4.48 6.53
C THR A 150 8.36 3.13 5.83
N GLN A 151 8.59 2.05 6.59
CA GLN A 151 8.71 0.69 6.08
C GLN A 151 7.75 -0.25 6.80
N PHE A 152 7.04 -1.07 6.03
CA PHE A 152 6.14 -2.10 6.53
C PHE A 152 6.67 -3.47 6.13
N TRP A 153 7.07 -4.29 7.11
CA TRP A 153 7.68 -5.60 6.90
C TRP A 153 6.73 -6.70 7.34
N THR A 154 6.29 -7.54 6.40
CA THR A 154 5.37 -8.64 6.69
C THR A 154 6.04 -10.01 6.63
N HIS A 155 7.35 -10.08 6.38
CA HIS A 155 8.11 -11.32 6.46
C HIS A 155 9.12 -11.32 7.60
N GLY A 156 9.55 -12.51 8.00
CA GLY A 156 10.57 -12.72 9.03
C GLY A 156 10.75 -14.20 9.30
N ALA A 157 11.88 -14.56 9.94
CA ALA A 157 12.12 -15.93 10.38
C ALA A 157 11.13 -16.32 11.48
N SER A 158 10.51 -17.49 11.35
CA SER A 158 9.57 -18.05 12.34
C SER A 158 8.34 -17.18 12.68
N VAL A 159 7.93 -16.33 11.76
CA VAL A 159 6.77 -15.45 11.94
C VAL A 159 5.49 -16.19 11.56
N SER A 160 4.57 -16.35 12.52
CA SER A 160 3.23 -16.91 12.30
C SER A 160 2.21 -15.86 11.86
N ASN A 161 2.15 -14.70 12.55
CA ASN A 161 1.31 -13.58 12.16
C ASN A 161 2.12 -12.57 11.34
N ARG A 162 1.77 -12.43 10.06
CA ARG A 162 2.45 -11.52 9.12
C ARG A 162 1.70 -10.23 8.88
N ASN A 163 0.45 -10.15 9.33
CA ASN A 163 -0.43 -9.04 8.97
C ASN A 163 -0.11 -7.79 9.77
N ILE A 164 -0.22 -6.64 9.12
CA ILE A 164 -0.08 -5.32 9.75
C ILE A 164 -1.42 -4.62 9.62
N ASN A 165 -2.01 -4.22 10.75
CA ASN A 165 -3.30 -3.55 10.78
C ASN A 165 -3.15 -2.15 11.38
N ILE A 166 -3.41 -1.15 10.57
CA ILE A 166 -3.43 0.27 10.98
C ILE A 166 -4.90 0.71 11.03
N GLY A 167 -5.31 1.24 12.14
CA GLY A 167 -6.68 1.76 12.35
C GLY A 167 -7.00 2.99 11.49
N GLU A 168 -8.16 3.54 11.73
CA GLU A 168 -8.67 4.75 11.04
C GLU A 168 -8.10 6.03 11.64
N SER A 169 -7.98 7.08 10.82
CA SER A 169 -7.62 8.44 11.25
C SER A 169 -6.30 8.49 12.03
N CYS A 170 -5.36 7.63 11.67
CA CYS A 170 -4.00 7.64 12.23
C CYS A 170 -3.10 8.63 11.50
N TYR A 171 -2.10 9.14 12.22
CA TYR A 171 -0.99 9.88 11.64
C TYR A 171 0.31 9.15 11.92
N ILE A 172 1.03 8.75 10.89
CA ILE A 172 2.30 8.04 10.99
C ILE A 172 3.41 8.99 10.54
N GLY A 173 4.31 9.33 11.46
CA GLY A 173 5.48 10.16 11.16
C GLY A 173 6.46 9.52 10.20
N SER A 174 7.43 10.29 9.71
CA SER A 174 8.47 9.81 8.80
C SER A 174 9.34 8.72 9.41
N ALA A 175 9.95 7.89 8.58
CA ALA A 175 10.99 6.90 8.93
C ALA A 175 10.57 5.90 10.03
N CYS A 176 9.28 5.61 10.16
CA CYS A 176 8.78 4.58 11.06
C CYS A 176 8.98 3.17 10.47
N ARG A 177 9.01 2.16 11.32
CA ARG A 177 9.09 0.75 10.90
C ARG A 177 8.05 -0.09 11.61
N PHE A 178 7.40 -0.93 10.84
CA PHE A 178 6.42 -1.89 11.33
C PHE A 178 6.94 -3.30 11.10
N SER A 179 7.00 -4.11 12.15
CA SER A 179 7.36 -5.53 12.05
C SER A 179 6.13 -6.39 11.76
N PRO A 180 6.31 -7.64 11.34
CA PRO A 180 5.20 -8.58 11.16
C PRO A 180 4.34 -8.70 12.43
N GLY A 181 3.01 -8.73 12.27
CA GLY A 181 2.06 -8.87 13.38
C GLY A 181 1.86 -7.60 14.20
N SER A 182 2.47 -6.48 13.80
CA SER A 182 2.30 -5.20 14.48
C SER A 182 1.10 -4.41 13.93
N GLY A 183 0.78 -3.30 14.59
CA GLY A 183 -0.30 -2.43 14.15
C GLY A 183 -0.59 -1.29 15.12
N LEU A 184 -1.59 -0.49 14.75
CA LEU A 184 -2.08 0.65 15.54
C LEU A 184 -3.59 0.55 15.68
N GLY A 185 -4.13 1.00 16.81
CA GLY A 185 -5.55 1.29 17.00
C GLY A 185 -6.01 2.49 16.15
N ASN A 186 -7.22 2.99 16.38
CA ASN A 186 -7.74 4.15 15.68
C ASN A 186 -7.21 5.45 16.28
N GLN A 187 -7.12 6.50 15.45
CA GLN A 187 -6.77 7.84 15.89
C GLN A 187 -5.42 7.93 16.63
N VAL A 188 -4.48 7.04 16.27
CA VAL A 188 -3.13 7.01 16.84
C VAL A 188 -2.21 7.98 16.10
N VAL A 189 -1.44 8.76 16.86
CA VAL A 189 -0.30 9.53 16.34
C VAL A 189 0.96 8.76 16.65
N LEU A 190 1.68 8.32 15.62
CA LEU A 190 2.98 7.66 15.73
C LEU A 190 4.09 8.66 15.46
N GLY A 191 4.93 8.90 16.48
CA GLY A 191 6.08 9.79 16.36
C GLY A 191 7.10 9.29 15.33
N LEU A 192 7.78 10.22 14.65
CA LEU A 192 8.79 9.92 13.63
C LEU A 192 9.90 8.99 14.18
N GLY A 193 10.45 8.13 13.30
CA GLY A 193 11.54 7.22 13.64
C GLY A 193 11.17 6.06 14.57
N SER A 194 9.88 5.87 14.86
CA SER A 194 9.42 4.81 15.76
C SER A 194 9.46 3.44 15.14
N VAL A 195 9.66 2.41 15.97
CA VAL A 195 9.60 0.99 15.57
C VAL A 195 8.47 0.28 16.28
N VAL A 196 7.43 -0.08 15.53
CA VAL A 196 6.24 -0.79 16.05
C VAL A 196 6.49 -2.29 15.91
N THR A 197 6.65 -2.99 17.04
CA THR A 197 7.02 -4.41 17.08
C THR A 197 5.85 -5.35 17.43
N LYS A 198 4.71 -4.79 17.83
CA LYS A 198 3.48 -5.51 18.16
C LYS A 198 2.27 -4.61 17.94
N GLN A 199 1.08 -5.16 18.02
CA GLN A 199 -0.13 -4.35 18.04
C GLN A 199 -0.07 -3.36 19.21
N VAL A 200 -0.20 -2.07 18.91
CA VAL A 200 -0.37 -1.02 19.92
C VAL A 200 -1.82 -1.03 20.37
N GLU A 201 -2.03 -1.23 21.64
CA GLU A 201 -3.35 -1.21 22.21
C GLU A 201 -3.81 0.22 22.55
N GLY A 202 -5.11 0.44 22.40
CA GLY A 202 -5.76 1.72 22.66
C GLY A 202 -5.90 2.59 21.42
N ASP A 203 -6.99 3.33 21.44
CA ASP A 203 -7.33 4.34 20.44
C ASP A 203 -7.03 5.74 21.01
N ASN A 204 -6.94 6.73 20.14
CA ASN A 204 -6.78 8.13 20.51
C ASN A 204 -5.56 8.42 21.41
N VAL A 205 -4.41 7.87 21.02
CA VAL A 205 -3.16 7.96 21.78
C VAL A 205 -2.00 8.47 20.91
N VAL A 206 -0.97 8.99 21.58
CA VAL A 206 0.32 9.29 20.99
C VAL A 206 1.30 8.21 21.42
N VAL A 207 1.99 7.60 20.46
CA VAL A 207 2.99 6.56 20.67
C VAL A 207 4.29 6.95 19.98
N ALA A 208 5.43 6.59 20.54
CA ALA A 208 6.74 6.83 19.93
C ALA A 208 7.82 5.93 20.50
N GLY A 209 8.97 5.89 19.84
CA GLY A 209 10.20 5.25 20.33
C GLY A 209 10.54 3.92 19.68
N VAL A 210 11.64 3.31 20.16
CA VAL A 210 12.20 2.03 19.67
C VAL A 210 12.42 1.11 20.87
N PRO A 211 11.53 0.14 21.14
CA PRO A 211 10.23 -0.07 20.50
C PRO A 211 9.22 1.03 20.84
N ALA A 212 8.21 1.22 19.99
CA ALA A 212 7.16 2.22 20.21
C ALA A 212 6.34 1.89 21.45
N LYS A 213 6.14 2.90 22.30
CA LYS A 213 5.38 2.82 23.56
C LYS A 213 4.38 3.96 23.64
N LEU A 214 3.33 3.77 24.44
CA LEU A 214 2.39 4.81 24.79
C LEU A 214 3.14 5.97 25.46
N ILE A 215 2.93 7.18 24.95
CA ILE A 215 3.46 8.43 25.53
C ILE A 215 2.37 9.13 26.34
N ARG A 216 1.18 9.32 25.74
CA ARG A 216 0.04 9.99 26.35
C ARG A 216 -1.23 9.75 25.53
N SER A 217 -2.38 10.10 26.09
CA SER A 217 -3.59 10.27 25.31
C SER A 217 -3.45 11.46 24.36
N ARG A 218 -4.16 11.45 23.23
CA ARG A 218 -4.23 12.60 22.34
C ARG A 218 -5.01 13.74 23.00
N ASP A 219 -4.55 14.94 22.76
CA ASP A 219 -5.27 16.17 23.06
C ASP A 219 -5.87 16.71 21.76
N ALA A 220 -7.20 16.83 21.69
CA ALA A 220 -7.88 17.29 20.49
C ALA A 220 -7.45 18.70 20.02
N LYS A 221 -6.95 19.55 20.93
CA LYS A 221 -6.47 20.90 20.59
C LYS A 221 -5.01 20.89 20.13
N LEU A 222 -4.14 20.12 20.79
CA LEU A 222 -2.73 20.05 20.47
C LEU A 222 -2.43 19.11 19.30
N ASP A 223 -3.23 18.06 19.16
CA ASP A 223 -3.06 17.02 18.15
C ASP A 223 -4.10 17.12 17.04
N SER A 224 -4.63 18.31 16.78
CA SER A 224 -5.55 18.52 15.66
C SER A 224 -4.81 18.32 14.35
N LEU A 225 -5.10 17.20 13.69
CA LEU A 225 -4.58 16.90 12.37
C LEU A 225 -5.52 17.52 11.35
N VAL A 226 -5.18 18.71 10.89
CA VAL A 226 -5.88 19.35 9.76
C VAL A 226 -5.23 18.83 8.48
N PHE A 227 -5.95 17.99 7.79
CA PHE A 227 -5.51 17.42 6.52
C PHE A 227 -5.93 18.35 5.38
N GLU A 228 -5.05 19.27 5.01
CA GLU A 228 -5.25 20.03 3.77
C GLU A 228 -5.01 19.08 2.59
N ARG A 229 -6.02 18.87 1.78
CA ARG A 229 -5.87 18.15 0.52
C ARG A 229 -5.29 19.10 -0.50
N TRP A 230 -4.25 18.66 -1.14
CA TRP A 230 -3.74 19.28 -2.36
C TRP A 230 -4.69 18.89 -3.51
N ASP A 231 -5.63 19.77 -3.85
CA ASP A 231 -6.54 19.62 -5.00
C ASP A 231 -5.78 19.72 -6.35
#